data_3fcfe32aa6e53c4e994d1de9d9b3aef3
#
_entry.id   3fcfe32aa6e53c4e994d1de9d9b3aef3
#
_cell.length_a   1.000
_cell.length_b   1.000
_cell.length_c   1.000
_cell.angle_alpha   90.00
_cell.angle_beta   90.00
_cell.angle_gamma   90.00
#
_symmetry.space_group_name_H-M   'P 1'
#
loop_
_entity.id
_entity.type
_entity.pdbx_description
1 polymer ?
#
loop_
_entity_poly.entity_id
_entity_poly.type
_entity_poly.pdbx_seq_one_letter_code
_entity_poly.pdbx_strand_id
1 'polypeptide(L)'
;MASLKKRYVLIVILSILVIVTLYGIFRPLPEGVSYESDSYYVNNIDFLYDLTYQKDGLIQMEHEIFTAIEEAVSEAEEFIVFDMFLYNDFYDPELDFPPLSQHMTDVLIEKKQAEPDIEMLVLSDEINTTYGSHKSQHFEQLRDAGIDVVVVDVTQLRDSNPLYSGIWRTFIQWFGQSGSGWLPNAFSPEAPDVTLRSYLKLFNVKANHRKVVATEKTAIISSANPHDASAYHSNIAIQVDGPIIDELVYTENAASEFSDGPTIDVEARPAEEGEAEVRVITEGRIYERTLELIDEAESGDELWFAMFYLSDRDVINSLIDASNRGVQVRLVLDPNKDAFGQEKVGLPNRPVAAELLEEGPIEVRWYDTIGEQFHPKLMARITEDKTTVIGGSANFTSRNLRDYNLETNLWVKAPNEQEFSQDITSYFERVWNNEQGHYTVPYEEYEDNTTWLTRFLYRMQKITGLTTY
;
A
#
# COMPACT_ATOMS: atom_id res chain seq x y z
N MET A 1 47.87 -27.27 9.81
CA MET A 1 47.81 -25.92 9.19
C MET A 1 46.60 -25.72 8.24
N ALA A 2 46.28 -26.60 7.30
CA ALA A 2 45.15 -26.43 6.36
C ALA A 2 43.78 -26.38 7.05
N SER A 3 43.54 -27.19 8.10
CA SER A 3 42.27 -27.19 8.88
C SER A 3 42.12 -25.89 9.71
N LEU A 4 43.19 -25.35 10.25
CA LEU A 4 43.18 -24.07 11.00
C LEU A 4 42.84 -22.89 10.07
N LYS A 5 43.48 -22.83 8.89
CA LYS A 5 43.16 -21.80 7.88
C LYS A 5 41.69 -21.85 7.42
N LYS A 6 41.13 -23.06 7.19
CA LYS A 6 39.72 -23.22 6.82
C LYS A 6 38.77 -22.70 7.93
N ARG A 7 39.09 -22.94 9.23
CA ARG A 7 38.31 -22.43 10.36
C ARG A 7 38.34 -20.89 10.42
N TYR A 8 39.50 -20.28 10.22
CA TYR A 8 39.61 -18.80 10.21
C TYR A 8 38.82 -18.20 9.04
N VAL A 9 38.91 -18.78 7.83
CA VAL A 9 38.12 -18.33 6.68
C VAL A 9 36.62 -18.43 6.97
N LEU A 10 36.16 -19.54 7.54
CA LEU A 10 34.76 -19.71 7.90
C LEU A 10 34.30 -18.67 8.94
N ILE A 11 35.11 -18.41 9.97
CA ILE A 11 34.81 -17.41 11.00
C ILE A 11 34.70 -16.01 10.36
N VAL A 12 35.63 -15.65 9.46
CA VAL A 12 35.60 -14.36 8.77
C VAL A 12 34.31 -14.23 7.92
N ILE A 13 33.95 -15.26 7.16
CA ILE A 13 32.71 -15.25 6.35
C ILE A 13 31.48 -15.10 7.23
N LEU A 14 31.40 -15.86 8.33
CA LEU A 14 30.26 -15.76 9.27
C LEU A 14 30.23 -14.39 9.95
N SER A 15 31.37 -13.83 10.31
CA SER A 15 31.42 -12.47 10.89
C SER A 15 30.94 -11.42 9.91
N ILE A 16 31.34 -11.50 8.64
CA ILE A 16 30.86 -10.59 7.59
C ILE A 16 29.34 -10.73 7.44
N LEU A 17 28.83 -11.95 7.37
CA LEU A 17 27.40 -12.20 7.23
C LEU A 17 26.61 -11.62 8.40
N VAL A 18 27.08 -11.81 9.64
CA VAL A 18 26.46 -11.22 10.83
C VAL A 18 26.46 -9.68 10.77
N ILE A 19 27.59 -9.07 10.42
CA ILE A 19 27.71 -7.61 10.32
C ILE A 19 26.75 -7.08 9.24
N VAL A 20 26.71 -7.71 8.06
CA VAL A 20 25.85 -7.28 6.94
C VAL A 20 24.37 -7.48 7.29
N THR A 21 24.03 -8.54 8.01
CA THR A 21 22.64 -8.78 8.48
C THR A 21 22.23 -7.72 9.49
N LEU A 22 23.07 -7.43 10.50
CA LEU A 22 22.81 -6.39 11.50
C LEU A 22 22.73 -5.00 10.85
N TYR A 23 23.59 -4.71 9.88
CA TYR A 23 23.49 -3.47 9.11
C TYR A 23 22.14 -3.34 8.42
N GLY A 24 21.61 -4.38 7.80
CA GLY A 24 20.30 -4.35 7.13
C GLY A 24 19.12 -4.12 8.09
N ILE A 25 19.23 -4.59 9.35
CA ILE A 25 18.21 -4.36 10.38
C ILE A 25 18.23 -2.90 10.89
N PHE A 26 19.42 -2.35 11.11
CA PHE A 26 19.61 -1.07 11.84
C PHE A 26 20.09 0.06 10.93
N ARG A 27 20.11 -0.13 9.61
CA ARG A 27 20.57 0.93 8.71
C ARG A 27 19.74 2.19 8.89
N PRO A 28 20.37 3.39 8.85
CA PRO A 28 19.62 4.63 8.78
C PRO A 28 18.77 4.64 7.50
N LEU A 29 17.56 5.15 7.60
CA LEU A 29 16.71 5.38 6.45
C LEU A 29 17.19 6.62 5.66
N PRO A 30 16.95 6.70 4.35
CA PRO A 30 17.13 7.93 3.60
C PRO A 30 16.34 9.09 4.22
N GLU A 31 16.78 10.32 4.01
CA GLU A 31 16.04 11.52 4.39
C GLU A 31 14.68 11.54 3.67
N GLY A 32 13.61 12.01 4.32
CA GLY A 32 12.24 11.99 3.80
C GLY A 32 11.52 10.64 3.87
N VAL A 33 12.18 9.57 4.35
CA VAL A 33 11.56 8.26 4.61
C VAL A 33 11.25 8.11 6.10
N SER A 34 10.11 7.48 6.44
CA SER A 34 9.55 7.44 7.80
C SER A 34 9.28 8.86 8.32
N TYR A 35 8.60 9.62 7.48
CA TYR A 35 8.35 11.05 7.64
C TYR A 35 6.96 11.32 8.21
N GLU A 36 6.85 12.38 8.96
CA GLU A 36 5.60 13.00 9.39
C GLU A 36 5.71 14.49 9.20
N SER A 37 4.76 15.08 8.47
CA SER A 37 4.70 16.52 8.28
C SER A 37 4.22 17.26 9.52
N ASP A 38 4.40 18.57 9.55
CA ASP A 38 3.64 19.44 10.43
C ASP A 38 2.13 19.35 10.13
N SER A 39 1.29 19.89 11.02
CA SER A 39 -0.15 19.98 10.81
C SER A 39 -0.47 21.11 9.84
N TYR A 40 -1.27 20.79 8.85
CA TYR A 40 -1.89 21.75 7.94
C TYR A 40 -3.39 21.77 8.15
N TYR A 41 -4.03 22.89 7.87
CA TYR A 41 -5.48 23.08 8.01
C TYR A 41 -6.05 23.39 6.65
N VAL A 42 -6.98 22.54 6.17
CA VAL A 42 -7.55 22.62 4.82
C VAL A 42 -9.07 22.63 4.86
N ASN A 43 -9.70 23.20 3.82
CA ASN A 43 -11.13 23.15 3.63
C ASN A 43 -11.54 22.18 2.53
N ASN A 44 -10.70 22.06 1.50
CA ASN A 44 -10.94 21.16 0.36
C ASN A 44 -10.28 19.81 0.64
N ILE A 45 -11.09 18.88 1.08
CA ILE A 45 -10.71 17.50 1.32
C ILE A 45 -11.92 16.60 1.04
N ASP A 46 -11.73 15.61 0.19
CA ASP A 46 -12.76 14.70 -0.25
C ASP A 46 -12.38 13.26 0.05
N PHE A 47 -13.36 12.44 0.40
CA PHE A 47 -13.23 11.01 0.54
C PHE A 47 -13.81 10.31 -0.69
N LEU A 48 -12.97 9.66 -1.45
CA LEU A 48 -13.34 8.92 -2.66
C LEU A 48 -13.28 7.42 -2.41
N TYR A 49 -14.16 6.67 -3.05
CA TYR A 49 -14.14 5.21 -2.95
C TYR A 49 -14.64 4.51 -4.20
N ASP A 50 -14.07 3.35 -4.46
CA ASP A 50 -14.55 2.39 -5.44
C ASP A 50 -15.23 1.24 -4.72
N LEU A 51 -16.42 0.85 -5.16
CA LEU A 51 -17.14 -0.32 -4.65
C LEU A 51 -17.59 -1.22 -5.80
N THR A 52 -17.25 -2.50 -5.70
CA THR A 52 -17.81 -3.58 -6.51
C THR A 52 -18.67 -4.46 -5.62
N TYR A 53 -19.96 -4.59 -5.92
CA TYR A 53 -20.94 -5.24 -5.06
C TYR A 53 -22.10 -5.84 -5.83
N GLN A 54 -22.98 -6.57 -5.15
CA GLN A 54 -24.18 -7.14 -5.74
C GLN A 54 -25.44 -6.32 -5.40
N LYS A 55 -26.29 -6.12 -6.40
CA LYS A 55 -27.62 -5.54 -6.22
C LYS A 55 -28.61 -6.20 -7.17
N ASP A 56 -29.72 -6.71 -6.64
CA ASP A 56 -30.76 -7.40 -7.42
C ASP A 56 -30.21 -8.56 -8.29
N GLY A 57 -29.14 -9.22 -7.82
CA GLY A 57 -28.48 -10.33 -8.53
C GLY A 57 -27.55 -9.90 -9.67
N LEU A 58 -27.27 -8.60 -9.81
CA LEU A 58 -26.33 -8.04 -10.77
C LEU A 58 -25.13 -7.43 -10.07
N ILE A 59 -23.96 -7.55 -10.70
CA ILE A 59 -22.74 -6.85 -10.25
C ILE A 59 -22.90 -5.37 -10.57
N GLN A 60 -22.64 -4.55 -9.59
CA GLN A 60 -22.56 -3.09 -9.68
C GLN A 60 -21.11 -2.65 -9.43
N MET A 61 -20.70 -1.62 -10.14
CA MET A 61 -19.38 -0.97 -9.98
C MET A 61 -19.61 0.53 -9.87
N GLU A 62 -19.24 1.09 -8.73
CA GLU A 62 -19.20 2.53 -8.48
C GLU A 62 -17.74 2.85 -8.31
N HIS A 63 -17.07 3.36 -9.34
CA HIS A 63 -15.65 3.64 -9.38
C HIS A 63 -15.43 5.09 -9.77
N GLU A 64 -14.80 5.84 -8.89
CA GLU A 64 -14.56 7.29 -9.07
C GLU A 64 -13.08 7.69 -8.94
N ILE A 65 -12.24 6.83 -8.33
CA ILE A 65 -10.86 7.18 -8.02
C ILE A 65 -10.05 7.49 -9.27
N PHE A 66 -10.10 6.63 -10.29
CA PHE A 66 -9.36 6.88 -11.53
C PHE A 66 -9.94 8.03 -12.34
N THR A 67 -11.25 8.30 -12.24
CA THR A 67 -11.85 9.50 -12.83
C THR A 67 -11.29 10.77 -12.17
N ALA A 68 -11.20 10.79 -10.85
CA ALA A 68 -10.60 11.92 -10.13
C ALA A 68 -9.09 12.09 -10.45
N ILE A 69 -8.36 10.98 -10.62
CA ILE A 69 -6.95 11.02 -11.07
C ILE A 69 -6.84 11.61 -12.49
N GLU A 70 -7.70 11.20 -13.41
CA GLU A 70 -7.72 11.73 -14.78
C GLU A 70 -8.05 13.24 -14.78
N GLU A 71 -9.00 13.67 -13.97
CA GLU A 71 -9.34 15.08 -13.78
C GLU A 71 -8.13 15.86 -13.23
N ALA A 72 -7.48 15.37 -12.18
CA ALA A 72 -6.29 15.99 -11.61
C ALA A 72 -5.15 16.10 -12.63
N VAL A 73 -4.88 15.05 -13.42
CA VAL A 73 -3.89 15.06 -14.52
C VAL A 73 -4.29 16.07 -15.61
N SER A 74 -5.57 16.09 -15.99
CA SER A 74 -6.07 17.02 -17.03
C SER A 74 -5.93 18.47 -16.62
N GLU A 75 -6.16 18.80 -15.37
CA GLU A 75 -6.14 20.16 -14.83
C GLU A 75 -4.74 20.66 -14.46
N ALA A 76 -3.75 19.79 -14.31
CA ALA A 76 -2.38 20.15 -13.97
C ALA A 76 -1.78 21.10 -15.03
N GLU A 77 -1.01 22.11 -14.61
CA GLU A 77 -0.37 23.10 -15.49
C GLU A 77 1.15 23.18 -15.25
N GLU A 78 1.63 22.83 -14.07
CA GLU A 78 3.05 22.98 -13.68
C GLU A 78 3.74 21.64 -13.58
N PHE A 79 3.22 20.73 -12.76
CA PHE A 79 3.82 19.41 -12.56
C PHE A 79 2.80 18.30 -12.30
N ILE A 80 3.25 17.06 -12.52
CA ILE A 80 2.56 15.82 -12.11
C ILE A 80 3.58 14.88 -11.49
N VAL A 81 3.34 14.49 -10.22
CA VAL A 81 3.98 13.34 -9.58
C VAL A 81 2.97 12.20 -9.58
N PHE A 82 3.39 11.03 -10.07
CA PHE A 82 2.54 9.85 -10.20
C PHE A 82 3.30 8.62 -9.68
N ASP A 83 3.11 8.28 -8.40
CA ASP A 83 3.75 7.10 -7.79
C ASP A 83 2.74 5.96 -7.61
N MET A 84 2.97 4.84 -8.29
CA MET A 84 2.07 3.70 -8.31
C MET A 84 2.81 2.36 -8.19
N PHE A 85 2.40 1.55 -7.21
CA PHE A 85 3.00 0.25 -6.93
C PHE A 85 2.84 -0.74 -8.09
N LEU A 86 1.60 -1.13 -8.44
CA LEU A 86 1.32 -1.99 -9.58
C LEU A 86 0.89 -1.16 -10.77
N TYR A 87 1.67 -1.25 -11.84
CA TYR A 87 1.44 -0.54 -13.09
C TYR A 87 1.80 -1.48 -14.25
N ASN A 88 0.95 -2.46 -14.48
CA ASN A 88 1.17 -3.49 -15.48
C ASN A 88 -0.11 -4.23 -15.86
N ASP A 89 -0.04 -5.05 -16.91
CA ASP A 89 -1.08 -5.89 -17.48
C ASP A 89 -0.87 -7.39 -17.19
N PHE A 90 -0.21 -7.74 -16.08
CA PHE A 90 0.13 -9.12 -15.75
C PHE A 90 -1.01 -9.82 -15.01
N TYR A 91 -1.79 -10.64 -15.72
CA TYR A 91 -2.87 -11.47 -15.17
C TYR A 91 -3.08 -12.73 -16.00
N ASP A 92 -3.97 -13.61 -15.60
CA ASP A 92 -4.33 -14.81 -16.33
C ASP A 92 -5.12 -14.44 -17.59
N PRO A 93 -4.66 -14.77 -18.81
CA PRO A 93 -5.29 -14.40 -20.07
C PRO A 93 -6.67 -15.04 -20.29
N GLU A 94 -7.08 -16.02 -19.47
CA GLU A 94 -8.44 -16.55 -19.48
C GLU A 94 -9.46 -15.60 -18.83
N LEU A 95 -8.99 -14.56 -18.13
CA LEU A 95 -9.80 -13.51 -17.52
C LEU A 95 -9.89 -12.29 -18.42
N ASP A 96 -10.95 -11.51 -18.24
CA ASP A 96 -11.20 -10.28 -19.01
C ASP A 96 -11.26 -9.08 -18.06
N PHE A 97 -10.23 -8.22 -18.14
CA PHE A 97 -10.13 -6.99 -17.36
C PHE A 97 -10.00 -5.79 -18.31
N PRO A 98 -10.48 -4.60 -17.92
CA PRO A 98 -10.24 -3.40 -18.70
C PRO A 98 -8.74 -3.06 -18.72
N PRO A 99 -8.21 -2.53 -19.83
CA PRO A 99 -6.79 -2.20 -19.98
C PRO A 99 -6.42 -0.91 -19.23
N LEU A 100 -6.59 -0.90 -17.91
CA LEU A 100 -6.43 0.26 -17.05
C LEU A 100 -4.99 0.81 -17.06
N SER A 101 -4.00 -0.09 -17.08
CA SER A 101 -2.58 0.31 -17.14
C SER A 101 -2.25 1.04 -18.45
N GLN A 102 -2.73 0.55 -19.58
CA GLN A 102 -2.53 1.23 -20.86
C GLN A 102 -3.32 2.54 -20.92
N HIS A 103 -4.56 2.55 -20.44
CA HIS A 103 -5.37 3.76 -20.38
C HIS A 103 -4.68 4.89 -19.62
N MET A 104 -4.17 4.62 -18.42
CA MET A 104 -3.43 5.62 -17.63
C MET A 104 -2.11 6.04 -18.30
N THR A 105 -1.45 5.13 -19.03
CA THR A 105 -0.27 5.46 -19.83
C THR A 105 -0.63 6.48 -20.92
N ASP A 106 -1.74 6.23 -21.62
CA ASP A 106 -2.23 7.11 -22.69
C ASP A 106 -2.61 8.50 -22.14
N VAL A 107 -3.32 8.56 -21.01
CA VAL A 107 -3.68 9.82 -20.32
C VAL A 107 -2.45 10.68 -20.01
N LEU A 108 -1.41 10.08 -19.42
CA LEU A 108 -0.17 10.79 -19.09
C LEU A 108 0.58 11.27 -20.36
N ILE A 109 0.62 10.43 -21.41
CA ILE A 109 1.28 10.78 -22.68
C ILE A 109 0.52 11.90 -23.39
N GLU A 110 -0.82 11.83 -23.45
CA GLU A 110 -1.66 12.87 -24.07
C GLU A 110 -1.46 14.21 -23.36
N LYS A 111 -1.41 14.22 -22.01
CA LYS A 111 -1.12 15.41 -21.23
C LYS A 111 0.25 16.00 -21.56
N LYS A 112 1.31 15.18 -21.57
CA LYS A 112 2.66 15.63 -21.93
C LYS A 112 2.77 16.16 -23.37
N GLN A 113 2.01 15.58 -24.30
CA GLN A 113 1.95 16.07 -25.68
C GLN A 113 1.20 17.39 -25.82
N ALA A 114 0.12 17.58 -25.04
CA ALA A 114 -0.65 18.82 -25.03
C ALA A 114 0.13 19.97 -24.36
N GLU A 115 0.89 19.67 -23.31
CA GLU A 115 1.68 20.62 -22.51
C GLU A 115 3.13 20.12 -22.40
N PRO A 116 3.97 20.33 -23.43
CA PRO A 116 5.33 19.78 -23.46
C PRO A 116 6.26 20.27 -22.33
N ASP A 117 5.99 21.44 -21.76
CA ASP A 117 6.80 22.07 -20.72
C ASP A 117 6.41 21.59 -19.29
N ILE A 118 5.28 20.88 -19.12
CA ILE A 118 4.88 20.35 -17.82
C ILE A 118 5.92 19.37 -17.28
N GLU A 119 6.29 19.49 -16.01
CA GLU A 119 7.21 18.55 -15.37
C GLU A 119 6.45 17.29 -14.92
N MET A 120 6.90 16.11 -15.33
CA MET A 120 6.22 14.87 -15.00
C MET A 120 7.22 13.84 -14.44
N LEU A 121 6.97 13.39 -13.22
CA LEU A 121 7.75 12.37 -12.52
C LEU A 121 6.85 11.16 -12.20
N VAL A 122 7.12 10.04 -12.84
CA VAL A 122 6.47 8.76 -12.57
C VAL A 122 7.42 7.90 -11.73
N LEU A 123 6.97 7.52 -10.53
CA LEU A 123 7.68 6.55 -9.69
C LEU A 123 6.92 5.23 -9.70
N SER A 124 7.63 4.12 -9.60
CA SER A 124 7.00 2.81 -9.52
C SER A 124 7.92 1.76 -8.91
N ASP A 125 7.35 0.61 -8.61
CA ASP A 125 8.06 -0.52 -8.03
C ASP A 125 8.73 -1.41 -9.10
N GLU A 126 9.81 -2.06 -8.71
CA GLU A 126 10.57 -2.98 -9.55
C GLU A 126 9.78 -4.27 -9.93
N ILE A 127 8.65 -4.54 -9.26
CA ILE A 127 7.75 -5.65 -9.59
C ILE A 127 7.24 -5.55 -11.03
N ASN A 128 7.03 -4.34 -11.54
CA ASN A 128 6.53 -4.09 -12.91
C ASN A 128 7.56 -4.42 -14.01
N THR A 129 8.80 -4.69 -13.63
CA THR A 129 9.86 -5.22 -14.49
C THR A 129 10.23 -6.66 -14.10
N THR A 130 9.45 -7.27 -13.23
CA THR A 130 9.74 -8.51 -12.51
C THR A 130 11.19 -8.52 -12.00
N TYR A 131 11.49 -7.51 -11.16
CA TYR A 131 12.80 -7.29 -10.52
C TYR A 131 13.97 -7.23 -11.52
N GLY A 132 13.78 -6.47 -12.62
CA GLY A 132 14.80 -6.23 -13.64
C GLY A 132 15.00 -7.38 -14.63
N SER A 133 14.07 -8.34 -14.73
CA SER A 133 14.12 -9.40 -15.75
C SER A 133 13.79 -8.89 -17.14
N HIS A 134 12.96 -7.89 -17.26
CA HIS A 134 12.51 -7.31 -18.53
C HIS A 134 12.24 -5.81 -18.36
N LYS A 135 11.98 -5.14 -19.47
CA LYS A 135 11.51 -3.76 -19.49
C LYS A 135 9.99 -3.73 -19.44
N SER A 136 9.41 -2.82 -18.67
CA SER A 136 7.99 -2.52 -18.74
C SER A 136 7.68 -1.74 -20.02
N GLN A 137 6.73 -2.20 -20.81
CA GLN A 137 6.30 -1.53 -22.03
C GLN A 137 5.70 -0.15 -21.71
N HIS A 138 4.89 -0.04 -20.66
CA HIS A 138 4.31 1.23 -20.21
C HIS A 138 5.40 2.24 -19.85
N PHE A 139 6.42 1.82 -19.10
CA PHE A 139 7.53 2.72 -18.72
C PHE A 139 8.36 3.19 -19.92
N GLU A 140 8.59 2.32 -20.90
CA GLU A 140 9.29 2.74 -22.12
C GLU A 140 8.44 3.72 -22.95
N GLN A 141 7.12 3.52 -23.06
CA GLN A 141 6.21 4.47 -23.73
C GLN A 141 6.22 5.84 -23.05
N LEU A 142 6.16 5.89 -21.71
CA LEU A 142 6.25 7.14 -20.96
C LEU A 142 7.59 7.87 -21.20
N ARG A 143 8.72 7.13 -21.15
CA ARG A 143 10.06 7.69 -21.43
C ARG A 143 10.20 8.21 -22.85
N ASP A 144 9.66 7.48 -23.83
CA ASP A 144 9.67 7.90 -25.23
C ASP A 144 8.84 9.18 -25.46
N ALA A 145 7.84 9.43 -24.61
CA ALA A 145 7.06 10.67 -24.61
C ALA A 145 7.75 11.83 -23.86
N GLY A 146 8.93 11.60 -23.24
CA GLY A 146 9.67 12.61 -22.50
C GLY A 146 9.21 12.79 -21.05
N ILE A 147 8.61 11.76 -20.46
CA ILE A 147 8.23 11.70 -19.04
C ILE A 147 9.34 11.00 -18.26
N ASP A 148 9.74 11.57 -17.13
CA ASP A 148 10.72 10.96 -16.24
C ASP A 148 10.09 9.76 -15.49
N VAL A 149 10.72 8.58 -15.63
CA VAL A 149 10.24 7.35 -14.99
C VAL A 149 11.33 6.75 -14.13
N VAL A 150 11.10 6.68 -12.82
CA VAL A 150 12.00 6.14 -11.80
C VAL A 150 11.45 4.82 -11.27
N VAL A 151 12.23 3.76 -11.39
CA VAL A 151 11.98 2.50 -10.68
C VAL A 151 12.71 2.59 -9.34
N VAL A 152 11.95 2.67 -8.27
CA VAL A 152 12.47 3.00 -6.93
C VAL A 152 13.38 1.90 -6.39
N ASP A 153 14.59 2.27 -5.92
CA ASP A 153 15.54 1.33 -5.31
C ASP A 153 15.20 1.02 -3.84
N VAL A 154 14.24 0.16 -3.64
CA VAL A 154 13.82 -0.29 -2.31
C VAL A 154 14.89 -1.07 -1.53
N THR A 155 16.06 -1.34 -2.13
CA THR A 155 17.19 -1.94 -1.40
C THR A 155 17.78 -1.00 -0.35
N GLN A 156 17.46 0.30 -0.43
CA GLN A 156 17.83 1.33 0.55
C GLN A 156 17.06 1.22 1.87
N LEU A 157 15.90 0.56 1.89
CA LEU A 157 15.08 0.35 3.09
C LEU A 157 15.65 -0.70 4.03
N ARG A 158 15.14 -0.77 5.27
CA ARG A 158 15.45 -1.83 6.24
C ARG A 158 15.01 -3.20 5.75
N ASP A 159 15.61 -4.25 6.29
CA ASP A 159 15.34 -5.61 5.83
C ASP A 159 14.13 -6.23 6.57
N SER A 160 13.10 -6.58 5.84
CA SER A 160 11.96 -7.36 6.35
C SER A 160 12.32 -8.84 6.57
N ASN A 161 13.31 -9.34 5.83
CA ASN A 161 13.85 -10.70 5.91
C ASN A 161 15.38 -10.66 6.12
N PRO A 162 15.86 -10.26 7.32
CA PRO A 162 17.25 -9.85 7.52
C PRO A 162 18.26 -10.96 7.21
N LEU A 163 17.95 -12.22 7.57
CA LEU A 163 18.87 -13.33 7.34
C LEU A 163 19.07 -13.59 5.85
N TYR A 164 17.97 -13.66 5.10
CA TYR A 164 18.03 -13.83 3.66
C TYR A 164 18.69 -12.62 2.99
N SER A 165 18.26 -11.42 3.31
CA SER A 165 18.81 -10.18 2.74
C SER A 165 20.30 -10.02 3.05
N GLY A 166 20.75 -10.46 4.22
CA GLY A 166 22.17 -10.52 4.57
C GLY A 166 22.96 -11.48 3.64
N ILE A 167 22.41 -12.66 3.35
CA ILE A 167 22.99 -13.62 2.39
C ILE A 167 23.00 -13.03 0.99
N TRP A 168 21.86 -12.49 0.54
CA TRP A 168 21.71 -11.90 -0.78
C TRP A 168 22.71 -10.76 -1.00
N ARG A 169 22.80 -9.82 -0.05
CA ARG A 169 23.69 -8.66 -0.08
C ARG A 169 25.16 -9.07 -0.05
N THR A 170 25.50 -10.14 0.68
CA THR A 170 26.88 -10.60 0.79
C THR A 170 27.35 -11.34 -0.47
N PHE A 171 26.49 -12.17 -1.08
CA PHE A 171 26.93 -13.14 -2.10
C PHE A 171 26.27 -12.99 -3.46
N ILE A 172 25.07 -12.41 -3.57
CA ILE A 172 24.23 -12.52 -4.77
C ILE A 172 24.10 -11.20 -5.52
N GLN A 173 23.92 -10.07 -4.83
CA GLN A 173 23.65 -8.75 -5.44
C GLN A 173 24.66 -8.34 -6.53
N TRP A 174 25.89 -8.77 -6.39
CA TRP A 174 27.01 -8.41 -7.27
C TRP A 174 26.89 -8.92 -8.71
N PHE A 175 26.00 -9.86 -8.97
CA PHE A 175 25.79 -10.44 -10.29
C PHE A 175 24.78 -9.66 -11.15
N GLY A 176 24.11 -8.65 -10.59
CA GLY A 176 23.07 -7.87 -11.27
C GLY A 176 21.84 -8.69 -11.67
N GLN A 177 20.94 -8.11 -12.44
CA GLN A 177 19.71 -8.75 -12.94
C GLN A 177 19.67 -8.91 -14.47
N SER A 178 20.60 -8.30 -15.20
CA SER A 178 20.62 -8.31 -16.66
C SER A 178 20.74 -9.71 -17.25
N GLY A 179 20.06 -9.98 -18.36
CA GLY A 179 20.09 -11.24 -19.09
C GLY A 179 18.71 -11.66 -19.56
N SER A 180 18.64 -12.71 -20.38
CA SER A 180 17.37 -13.28 -20.82
C SER A 180 16.77 -14.15 -19.75
N GLY A 181 15.48 -13.98 -19.45
CA GLY A 181 14.70 -14.87 -18.60
C GLY A 181 14.63 -16.28 -19.19
N TRP A 182 14.47 -17.28 -18.32
CA TRP A 182 14.32 -18.68 -18.70
C TRP A 182 13.46 -19.48 -17.70
N LEU A 183 13.02 -18.83 -16.63
CA LEU A 183 12.07 -19.37 -15.67
C LEU A 183 10.69 -18.77 -15.95
N PRO A 184 9.61 -19.57 -15.86
CA PRO A 184 8.25 -19.03 -15.98
C PRO A 184 8.00 -17.88 -15.02
N ASN A 185 7.25 -16.86 -15.46
CA ASN A 185 6.86 -15.76 -14.62
C ASN A 185 5.75 -16.22 -13.65
N ALA A 186 5.95 -15.96 -12.35
CA ALA A 186 4.98 -16.36 -11.32
C ALA A 186 3.73 -15.45 -11.27
N PHE A 187 3.77 -14.27 -11.91
CA PHE A 187 2.66 -13.32 -11.90
C PHE A 187 1.66 -13.55 -13.03
N SER A 188 2.16 -13.95 -14.20
CA SER A 188 1.32 -14.28 -15.37
C SER A 188 2.08 -15.21 -16.32
N PRO A 189 1.41 -16.20 -16.93
CA PRO A 189 2.01 -17.03 -17.96
C PRO A 189 2.32 -16.27 -19.26
N GLU A 190 1.67 -15.11 -19.51
CA GLU A 190 1.91 -14.25 -20.67
C GLU A 190 3.02 -13.21 -20.42
N ALA A 191 3.40 -12.98 -19.17
CA ALA A 191 4.50 -12.09 -18.84
C ALA A 191 5.85 -12.71 -19.24
N PRO A 192 6.87 -11.89 -19.59
CA PRO A 192 8.17 -12.39 -20.00
C PRO A 192 8.83 -13.29 -18.94
N ASP A 193 9.54 -14.32 -19.42
CA ASP A 193 10.31 -15.20 -18.55
C ASP A 193 11.28 -14.46 -17.63
N VAL A 194 11.51 -15.01 -16.44
CA VAL A 194 12.25 -14.39 -15.34
C VAL A 194 13.64 -15.00 -15.18
N THR A 195 14.63 -14.19 -14.82
CA THR A 195 15.95 -14.70 -14.43
C THR A 195 15.93 -15.26 -13.01
N LEU A 196 16.74 -16.26 -12.71
CA LEU A 196 16.90 -16.75 -11.33
C LEU A 196 17.34 -15.63 -10.37
N ARG A 197 18.16 -14.69 -10.83
CA ARG A 197 18.67 -13.58 -10.02
C ARG A 197 17.56 -12.58 -9.63
N SER A 198 16.60 -12.37 -10.52
CA SER A 198 15.42 -11.55 -10.24
C SER A 198 14.53 -12.22 -9.19
N TYR A 199 14.30 -13.53 -9.27
CA TYR A 199 13.63 -14.25 -8.18
C TYR A 199 14.40 -14.18 -6.86
N LEU A 200 15.72 -14.28 -6.89
CA LEU A 200 16.54 -14.11 -5.70
C LEU A 200 16.48 -12.67 -5.15
N LYS A 201 16.27 -11.65 -6.00
CA LYS A 201 16.03 -10.28 -5.54
C LYS A 201 14.64 -10.12 -4.93
N LEU A 202 13.61 -10.68 -5.55
CA LEU A 202 12.23 -10.72 -5.04
C LEU A 202 12.16 -11.22 -3.59
N PHE A 203 12.95 -12.24 -3.22
CA PHE A 203 12.92 -12.80 -1.85
C PHE A 203 13.45 -11.85 -0.76
N ASN A 204 13.97 -10.66 -1.09
CA ASN A 204 14.18 -9.60 -0.10
C ASN A 204 12.85 -9.03 0.39
N VAL A 205 11.79 -9.16 -0.40
CA VAL A 205 10.40 -8.83 -0.11
C VAL A 205 10.27 -7.40 0.43
N LYS A 206 10.68 -6.43 -0.39
CA LYS A 206 10.54 -4.99 -0.19
C LYS A 206 9.79 -4.40 -1.37
N ALA A 207 9.07 -3.32 -1.17
CA ALA A 207 8.33 -2.67 -2.24
C ALA A 207 8.24 -1.15 -2.04
N ASN A 208 8.17 -0.42 -3.15
CA ASN A 208 7.53 0.88 -3.18
C ASN A 208 6.03 0.65 -3.32
N HIS A 209 5.31 0.69 -2.20
CA HIS A 209 3.88 0.36 -2.17
C HIS A 209 2.99 1.61 -2.12
N ARG A 210 3.56 2.79 -2.37
CA ARG A 210 2.85 4.07 -2.44
C ARG A 210 1.86 4.12 -3.60
N LYS A 211 0.85 4.95 -3.49
CA LYS A 211 -0.12 5.26 -4.54
C LYS A 211 -0.54 6.72 -4.36
N VAL A 212 0.27 7.59 -4.94
CA VAL A 212 0.16 9.03 -4.80
C VAL A 212 0.11 9.68 -6.18
N VAL A 213 -0.86 10.56 -6.38
CA VAL A 213 -0.87 11.50 -7.50
C VAL A 213 -0.87 12.90 -6.90
N ALA A 214 0.07 13.74 -7.31
CA ALA A 214 0.12 15.13 -6.85
C ALA A 214 0.38 16.06 -8.04
N THR A 215 -0.35 17.16 -8.06
CA THR A 215 -0.20 18.27 -9.01
C THR A 215 -0.04 19.57 -8.23
N GLU A 216 0.17 20.68 -8.89
CA GLU A 216 0.15 21.98 -8.21
C GLU A 216 -1.22 22.35 -7.65
N LYS A 217 -2.30 21.66 -8.06
CA LYS A 217 -3.68 21.98 -7.66
C LYS A 217 -4.21 21.07 -6.57
N THR A 218 -3.99 19.76 -6.71
CA THR A 218 -4.57 18.75 -5.82
C THR A 218 -3.65 17.54 -5.67
N ALA A 219 -3.84 16.78 -4.60
CA ALA A 219 -3.20 15.48 -4.43
C ALA A 219 -4.21 14.41 -4.05
N ILE A 220 -3.99 13.19 -4.52
CA ILE A 220 -4.83 12.00 -4.28
C ILE A 220 -3.95 10.90 -3.72
N ILE A 221 -4.24 10.47 -2.49
CA ILE A 221 -3.56 9.36 -1.82
C ILE A 221 -4.53 8.20 -1.77
N SER A 222 -4.16 7.08 -2.42
CA SER A 222 -5.11 6.01 -2.72
C SER A 222 -4.65 4.63 -2.24
N SER A 223 -5.58 3.68 -2.23
CA SER A 223 -5.29 2.25 -2.20
C SER A 223 -5.28 1.61 -3.59
N ALA A 224 -5.75 2.29 -4.62
CA ALA A 224 -5.91 1.79 -5.99
C ALA A 224 -4.58 1.70 -6.76
N ASN A 225 -4.50 0.80 -7.73
CA ASN A 225 -3.36 0.65 -8.63
C ASN A 225 -3.83 0.66 -10.09
N PRO A 226 -3.11 1.31 -11.02
CA PRO A 226 -3.35 1.20 -12.46
C PRO A 226 -2.82 -0.15 -12.98
N HIS A 227 -3.42 -1.23 -12.51
CA HIS A 227 -3.14 -2.62 -12.86
C HIS A 227 -4.42 -3.27 -13.36
N ASP A 228 -4.39 -3.89 -14.52
CA ASP A 228 -5.60 -4.36 -15.20
C ASP A 228 -6.43 -5.28 -14.31
N ALA A 229 -5.81 -6.29 -13.69
CA ALA A 229 -6.51 -7.21 -12.79
C ALA A 229 -7.00 -6.58 -11.48
N SER A 230 -6.63 -5.33 -11.18
CA SER A 230 -7.11 -4.57 -10.04
C SER A 230 -8.25 -3.59 -10.38
N ALA A 231 -8.64 -3.51 -11.65
CA ALA A 231 -9.62 -2.53 -12.13
C ALA A 231 -11.01 -2.66 -11.49
N TYR A 232 -11.33 -3.82 -10.94
CA TYR A 232 -12.61 -4.07 -10.28
C TYR A 232 -12.52 -4.08 -8.75
N HIS A 233 -11.35 -3.80 -8.18
CA HIS A 233 -11.20 -3.79 -6.72
C HIS A 233 -11.99 -2.66 -6.07
N SER A 234 -12.52 -2.93 -4.88
CA SER A 234 -13.05 -1.90 -4.00
C SER A 234 -11.87 -1.20 -3.31
N ASN A 235 -11.76 0.11 -3.47
CA ASN A 235 -10.64 0.91 -3.00
C ASN A 235 -11.12 2.13 -2.22
N ILE A 236 -10.18 2.88 -1.64
CA ILE A 236 -10.39 4.23 -1.09
C ILE A 236 -9.32 5.19 -1.60
N ALA A 237 -9.65 6.48 -1.60
CA ALA A 237 -8.68 7.55 -1.73
C ALA A 237 -9.09 8.75 -0.88
N ILE A 238 -8.12 9.60 -0.56
CA ILE A 238 -8.34 10.91 0.03
C ILE A 238 -7.74 11.92 -0.94
N GLN A 239 -8.58 12.81 -1.45
CA GLN A 239 -8.17 13.95 -2.27
C GLN A 239 -8.06 15.18 -1.39
N VAL A 240 -7.01 15.96 -1.56
CA VAL A 240 -6.76 17.14 -0.73
C VAL A 240 -6.04 18.21 -1.52
N ASP A 241 -6.43 19.46 -1.30
CA ASP A 241 -5.79 20.64 -1.86
C ASP A 241 -4.92 21.35 -0.82
N GLY A 242 -4.18 22.37 -1.27
CA GLY A 242 -3.46 23.27 -0.38
C GLY A 242 -2.03 22.87 -0.06
N PRO A 243 -1.43 23.45 1.00
CA PRO A 243 0.00 23.37 1.26
C PRO A 243 0.51 21.97 1.66
N ILE A 244 -0.37 21.05 2.00
CA ILE A 244 -0.02 19.64 2.27
C ILE A 244 0.57 18.93 1.04
N ILE A 245 0.29 19.45 -0.17
CA ILE A 245 0.85 18.94 -1.42
C ILE A 245 2.38 19.06 -1.42
N ASP A 246 2.94 20.14 -0.86
CA ASP A 246 4.40 20.35 -0.80
C ASP A 246 5.08 19.22 0.00
N GLU A 247 4.44 18.78 1.08
CA GLU A 247 4.92 17.68 1.93
C GLU A 247 4.85 16.32 1.20
N LEU A 248 3.81 16.09 0.42
CA LEU A 248 3.69 14.89 -0.40
C LEU A 248 4.79 14.87 -1.47
N VAL A 249 4.96 15.97 -2.21
CA VAL A 249 6.03 16.07 -3.22
C VAL A 249 7.41 15.92 -2.58
N TYR A 250 7.63 16.45 -1.36
CA TYR A 250 8.87 16.24 -0.62
C TYR A 250 9.16 14.75 -0.39
N THR A 251 8.16 13.96 0.02
CA THR A 251 8.35 12.53 0.28
C THR A 251 8.56 11.72 -1.01
N GLU A 252 7.91 12.12 -2.12
CA GLU A 252 8.09 11.49 -3.42
C GLU A 252 9.45 11.84 -4.05
N ASN A 253 9.88 13.11 -3.91
CA ASN A 253 11.23 13.54 -4.30
C ASN A 253 12.30 12.75 -3.55
N ALA A 254 12.11 12.50 -2.25
CA ALA A 254 13.04 11.67 -1.47
C ALA A 254 13.15 10.24 -2.04
N ALA A 255 12.02 9.63 -2.45
CA ALA A 255 12.02 8.30 -3.08
C ALA A 255 12.73 8.31 -4.45
N SER A 256 12.54 9.36 -5.23
CA SER A 256 13.24 9.57 -6.50
C SER A 256 14.75 9.77 -6.29
N GLU A 257 15.14 10.67 -5.39
CA GLU A 257 16.53 11.06 -5.15
C GLU A 257 17.39 9.89 -4.68
N PHE A 258 16.94 9.11 -3.68
CA PHE A 258 17.72 7.96 -3.25
C PHE A 258 17.76 6.81 -4.28
N SER A 259 16.98 6.93 -5.35
CA SER A 259 16.96 6.03 -6.51
C SER A 259 17.70 6.62 -7.72
N ASP A 260 18.51 7.69 -7.52
CA ASP A 260 19.25 8.41 -8.55
C ASP A 260 18.35 9.05 -9.63
N GLY A 261 17.09 9.37 -9.30
CA GLY A 261 16.13 10.04 -10.17
C GLY A 261 16.10 11.57 -10.02
N PRO A 262 15.37 12.27 -10.91
CA PRO A 262 15.14 13.70 -10.80
C PRO A 262 14.14 14.04 -9.70
N THR A 263 14.06 15.32 -9.33
CA THR A 263 13.09 15.87 -8.37
C THR A 263 12.24 16.94 -9.02
N ILE A 264 11.04 17.15 -8.51
CA ILE A 264 10.16 18.27 -8.88
C ILE A 264 10.38 19.41 -7.89
N ASP A 265 10.71 20.59 -8.40
CA ASP A 265 10.82 21.79 -7.58
C ASP A 265 9.43 22.40 -7.34
N VAL A 266 9.07 22.58 -6.06
CA VAL A 266 7.79 23.15 -5.68
C VAL A 266 8.01 24.46 -4.93
N GLU A 267 7.33 25.53 -5.36
CA GLU A 267 7.30 26.78 -4.60
C GLU A 267 6.39 26.58 -3.37
N ALA A 268 6.92 26.93 -2.17
CA ALA A 268 6.18 26.76 -0.92
C ALA A 268 4.85 27.51 -0.95
N ARG A 269 3.76 26.78 -0.71
CA ARG A 269 2.40 27.34 -0.65
C ARG A 269 2.16 28.06 0.68
N PRO A 270 1.39 29.14 0.68
CA PRO A 270 1.00 29.80 1.91
C PRO A 270 0.14 28.89 2.77
N ALA A 271 0.29 28.99 4.10
CA ALA A 271 -0.60 28.32 5.03
C ALA A 271 -2.05 28.77 4.81
N GLU A 272 -2.98 27.85 4.92
CA GLU A 272 -4.42 28.09 4.83
C GLU A 272 -5.06 28.00 6.21
N GLU A 273 -6.25 28.62 6.35
CA GLU A 273 -7.11 28.45 7.49
C GLU A 273 -8.25 27.51 7.07
N GLY A 274 -8.35 26.34 7.71
CA GLY A 274 -9.33 25.32 7.41
C GLY A 274 -9.85 24.61 8.68
N GLU A 275 -10.85 23.78 8.53
CA GLU A 275 -11.46 23.03 9.64
C GLU A 275 -10.88 21.63 9.79
N ALA A 276 -10.38 21.02 8.70
CA ALA A 276 -9.71 19.72 8.73
C ALA A 276 -8.21 19.89 8.99
N GLU A 277 -7.70 19.29 10.05
CA GLU A 277 -6.28 19.13 10.30
C GLU A 277 -5.76 17.92 9.52
N VAL A 278 -4.74 18.11 8.68
CA VAL A 278 -4.15 17.05 7.85
C VAL A 278 -2.65 16.95 8.07
N ARG A 279 -2.12 15.71 7.97
CA ARG A 279 -0.68 15.41 7.99
C ARG A 279 -0.37 14.31 6.99
N VAL A 280 0.75 14.42 6.33
CA VAL A 280 1.38 13.29 5.61
C VAL A 280 2.11 12.43 6.63
N ILE A 281 1.84 11.14 6.61
CA ILE A 281 2.54 10.15 7.43
C ILE A 281 3.01 9.00 6.54
N THR A 282 4.28 8.63 6.66
CA THR A 282 4.88 7.59 5.82
C THR A 282 5.52 6.49 6.67
N GLU A 283 5.58 5.28 6.16
CA GLU A 283 6.25 4.11 6.72
C GLU A 283 6.00 3.92 8.23
N GLY A 284 7.06 3.98 9.07
CA GLY A 284 6.99 3.78 10.52
C GLY A 284 6.14 4.82 11.27
N ARG A 285 5.93 6.02 10.68
CA ARG A 285 5.03 7.02 11.26
C ARG A 285 3.57 6.62 11.16
N ILE A 286 3.20 5.88 10.11
CA ILE A 286 1.86 5.29 10.01
C ILE A 286 1.61 4.35 11.18
N TYR A 287 2.59 3.50 11.53
CA TYR A 287 2.51 2.61 12.69
C TYR A 287 2.32 3.37 14.01
N GLU A 288 3.15 4.39 14.26
CA GLU A 288 3.10 5.19 15.48
C GLU A 288 1.71 5.85 15.63
N ARG A 289 1.23 6.50 14.57
CA ARG A 289 -0.08 7.19 14.59
C ARG A 289 -1.27 6.23 14.66
N THR A 290 -1.16 5.05 14.04
CA THR A 290 -2.19 4.00 14.17
C THR A 290 -2.34 3.54 15.60
N LEU A 291 -1.24 3.20 16.29
CA LEU A 291 -1.30 2.79 17.70
C LEU A 291 -1.78 3.92 18.60
N GLU A 292 -1.26 5.13 18.43
CA GLU A 292 -1.70 6.31 19.19
C GLU A 292 -3.22 6.50 19.07
N LEU A 293 -3.77 6.45 17.86
CA LEU A 293 -5.20 6.65 17.62
C LEU A 293 -6.07 5.57 18.27
N ILE A 294 -5.61 4.31 18.32
CA ILE A 294 -6.29 3.21 19.01
C ILE A 294 -6.17 3.35 20.53
N ASP A 295 -4.98 3.68 21.01
CA ASP A 295 -4.70 3.74 22.45
C ASP A 295 -5.36 4.94 23.14
N GLU A 296 -5.54 6.05 22.41
CA GLU A 296 -6.29 7.23 22.86
C GLU A 296 -7.81 7.05 22.84
N ALA A 297 -8.34 5.98 22.22
CA ALA A 297 -9.77 5.76 22.19
C ALA A 297 -10.33 5.41 23.57
N GLU A 298 -11.40 6.11 23.95
CA GLU A 298 -12.08 5.96 25.24
C GLU A 298 -13.45 5.28 25.10
N SER A 299 -14.01 4.87 26.22
CA SER A 299 -15.35 4.27 26.24
C SER A 299 -16.40 5.23 25.67
N GLY A 300 -17.11 4.78 24.65
CA GLY A 300 -18.10 5.55 23.90
C GLY A 300 -17.61 6.00 22.52
N ASP A 301 -16.31 5.93 22.26
CA ASP A 301 -15.77 6.12 20.92
C ASP A 301 -16.05 4.89 20.05
N GLU A 302 -16.08 5.11 18.73
CA GLU A 302 -16.13 4.06 17.72
C GLU A 302 -14.80 3.97 16.96
N LEU A 303 -14.33 2.76 16.75
CA LEU A 303 -13.21 2.45 15.85
C LEU A 303 -13.71 1.59 14.70
N TRP A 304 -13.55 2.11 13.48
CA TRP A 304 -13.92 1.44 12.25
C TRP A 304 -12.69 1.11 11.41
N PHE A 305 -12.69 -0.09 10.84
CA PHE A 305 -11.65 -0.56 9.93
C PHE A 305 -12.24 -1.12 8.65
N ALA A 306 -11.71 -0.68 7.50
CA ALA A 306 -11.90 -1.29 6.20
C ALA A 306 -10.51 -1.72 5.69
N MET A 307 -10.23 -3.05 5.67
CA MET A 307 -8.84 -3.49 5.56
C MET A 307 -8.66 -4.73 4.68
N PHE A 308 -7.75 -4.60 3.71
CA PHE A 308 -7.33 -5.74 2.88
C PHE A 308 -6.49 -6.76 3.66
N TYR A 309 -5.43 -6.30 4.38
CA TYR A 309 -4.60 -7.14 5.24
C TYR A 309 -4.42 -6.53 6.64
N LEU A 310 -4.79 -7.31 7.65
CA LEU A 310 -4.56 -7.01 9.07
C LEU A 310 -3.75 -8.15 9.71
N SER A 311 -2.53 -7.88 10.15
CA SER A 311 -1.69 -8.91 10.78
C SER A 311 -0.63 -8.38 11.74
N ASP A 312 -0.47 -7.04 11.89
CA ASP A 312 0.47 -6.52 12.88
C ASP A 312 -0.01 -6.81 14.30
N ARG A 313 0.88 -7.38 15.10
CA ARG A 313 0.52 -7.89 16.44
C ARG A 313 0.20 -6.79 17.44
N ASP A 314 0.91 -5.66 17.34
CA ASP A 314 0.68 -4.58 18.27
C ASP A 314 -0.65 -3.90 17.98
N VAL A 315 -1.00 -3.72 16.68
CA VAL A 315 -2.32 -3.23 16.27
C VAL A 315 -3.44 -4.18 16.76
N ILE A 316 -3.30 -5.49 16.56
CA ILE A 316 -4.28 -6.48 17.02
C ILE A 316 -4.46 -6.41 18.55
N ASN A 317 -3.36 -6.36 19.30
CA ASN A 317 -3.40 -6.26 20.75
C ASN A 317 -4.05 -4.95 21.22
N SER A 318 -3.69 -3.81 20.62
CA SER A 318 -4.29 -2.51 20.95
C SER A 318 -5.80 -2.48 20.66
N LEU A 319 -6.28 -3.14 19.57
CA LEU A 319 -7.72 -3.29 19.29
C LEU A 319 -8.46 -4.09 20.36
N ILE A 320 -7.87 -5.21 20.79
CA ILE A 320 -8.43 -6.04 21.89
C ILE A 320 -8.49 -5.20 23.17
N ASP A 321 -7.41 -4.50 23.52
CA ASP A 321 -7.36 -3.66 24.71
C ASP A 321 -8.35 -2.48 24.63
N ALA A 322 -8.52 -1.84 23.46
CA ALA A 322 -9.50 -0.78 23.25
C ALA A 322 -10.94 -1.30 23.44
N SER A 323 -11.28 -2.43 22.83
CA SER A 323 -12.61 -3.04 22.99
C SER A 323 -12.92 -3.41 24.46
N ASN A 324 -11.92 -3.93 25.20
CA ASN A 324 -12.04 -4.23 26.61
C ASN A 324 -12.15 -2.98 27.50
N ARG A 325 -11.71 -1.80 27.00
CA ARG A 325 -11.96 -0.50 27.65
C ARG A 325 -13.36 0.07 27.37
N GLY A 326 -14.14 -0.57 26.50
CA GLY A 326 -15.50 -0.16 26.16
C GLY A 326 -15.58 0.71 24.90
N VAL A 327 -14.55 0.71 24.08
CA VAL A 327 -14.58 1.27 22.72
C VAL A 327 -15.33 0.32 21.80
N GLN A 328 -16.20 0.82 20.95
CA GLN A 328 -16.91 0.03 19.97
C GLN A 328 -16.00 -0.21 18.76
N VAL A 329 -15.57 -1.45 18.53
CA VAL A 329 -14.63 -1.80 17.47
C VAL A 329 -15.32 -2.63 16.40
N ARG A 330 -15.35 -2.15 15.16
CA ARG A 330 -15.96 -2.79 13.99
C ARG A 330 -14.98 -2.89 12.84
N LEU A 331 -14.87 -4.09 12.24
CA LEU A 331 -13.99 -4.35 11.12
C LEU A 331 -14.75 -4.93 9.94
N VAL A 332 -14.57 -4.31 8.77
CA VAL A 332 -14.86 -4.92 7.47
C VAL A 332 -13.54 -5.38 6.87
N LEU A 333 -13.39 -6.68 6.69
CA LEU A 333 -12.15 -7.29 6.21
C LEU A 333 -12.37 -8.02 4.89
N ASP A 334 -11.34 -8.00 4.04
CA ASP A 334 -11.26 -8.92 2.91
C ASP A 334 -11.13 -10.36 3.42
N PRO A 335 -11.93 -11.33 2.93
CA PRO A 335 -11.84 -12.73 3.37
C PRO A 335 -10.57 -13.44 2.89
N ASN A 336 -9.73 -12.75 2.10
CA ASN A 336 -8.51 -13.24 1.46
C ASN A 336 -8.72 -14.57 0.73
N LYS A 337 -9.83 -14.65 -0.04
CA LYS A 337 -10.18 -15.84 -0.80
C LYS A 337 -9.71 -15.79 -2.24
N ASP A 338 -9.55 -14.62 -2.80
CA ASP A 338 -9.21 -14.41 -4.21
C ASP A 338 -8.01 -13.47 -4.40
N ALA A 339 -7.21 -13.72 -5.43
CA ALA A 339 -6.19 -12.80 -5.92
C ALA A 339 -5.95 -13.01 -7.40
N PHE A 340 -6.32 -12.03 -8.22
CA PHE A 340 -6.05 -12.00 -9.66
C PHE A 340 -6.45 -13.32 -10.36
N GLY A 341 -7.65 -13.85 -10.00
CA GLY A 341 -8.16 -15.11 -10.51
C GLY A 341 -7.64 -16.37 -9.82
N GLN A 342 -6.80 -16.27 -8.78
CA GLN A 342 -6.29 -17.41 -8.02
C GLN A 342 -6.94 -17.50 -6.64
N GLU A 343 -7.42 -18.71 -6.28
CA GLU A 343 -7.98 -18.98 -4.97
C GLU A 343 -6.90 -18.94 -3.88
N LYS A 344 -7.14 -18.19 -2.80
CA LYS A 344 -6.30 -18.07 -1.61
C LYS A 344 -6.90 -18.82 -0.42
N VAL A 345 -6.08 -18.98 0.61
CA VAL A 345 -6.41 -19.79 1.81
C VAL A 345 -6.89 -18.95 3.01
N GLY A 346 -7.26 -17.69 2.82
CA GLY A 346 -7.80 -16.83 3.87
C GLY A 346 -6.77 -16.21 4.82
N LEU A 347 -5.50 -16.26 4.48
CA LEU A 347 -4.44 -15.62 5.27
C LEU A 347 -4.17 -14.18 4.81
N PRO A 348 -3.90 -13.24 5.74
CA PRO A 348 -3.83 -13.40 7.20
C PRO A 348 -5.17 -13.18 7.94
N ASN A 349 -6.21 -12.66 7.29
CA ASN A 349 -7.36 -12.07 7.98
C ASN A 349 -8.22 -13.08 8.74
N ARG A 350 -8.45 -14.31 8.21
CA ARG A 350 -9.34 -15.28 8.90
C ARG A 350 -8.84 -15.68 10.29
N PRO A 351 -7.57 -16.09 10.49
CA PRO A 351 -7.09 -16.39 11.84
C PRO A 351 -7.02 -15.15 12.74
N VAL A 352 -6.81 -13.95 12.20
CA VAL A 352 -6.82 -12.70 12.97
C VAL A 352 -8.24 -12.36 13.43
N ALA A 353 -9.23 -12.48 12.55
CA ALA A 353 -10.63 -12.23 12.89
C ALA A 353 -11.12 -13.20 13.98
N ALA A 354 -10.75 -14.49 13.89
CA ALA A 354 -11.07 -15.49 14.93
C ALA A 354 -10.49 -15.09 16.30
N GLU A 355 -9.23 -14.62 16.33
CA GLU A 355 -8.58 -14.15 17.56
C GLU A 355 -9.27 -12.92 18.13
N LEU A 356 -9.58 -11.92 17.29
CA LEU A 356 -10.26 -10.69 17.74
C LEU A 356 -11.61 -10.97 18.39
N LEU A 357 -12.40 -11.87 17.81
CA LEU A 357 -13.70 -12.28 18.36
C LEU A 357 -13.60 -13.12 19.64
N GLU A 358 -12.52 -13.91 19.81
CA GLU A 358 -12.29 -14.72 20.99
C GLU A 358 -11.83 -13.87 22.20
N GLU A 359 -11.00 -12.85 21.95
CA GLU A 359 -10.28 -12.10 22.99
C GLU A 359 -10.97 -10.77 23.38
N GLY A 360 -11.94 -10.29 22.60
CA GLY A 360 -12.61 -9.01 22.87
C GLY A 360 -14.02 -8.91 22.30
N PRO A 361 -14.83 -7.94 22.80
CA PRO A 361 -16.15 -7.64 22.25
C PRO A 361 -16.03 -6.84 20.93
N ILE A 362 -15.40 -7.43 19.92
CA ILE A 362 -15.12 -6.85 18.62
C ILE A 362 -16.09 -7.43 17.60
N GLU A 363 -16.58 -6.61 16.69
CA GLU A 363 -17.48 -7.02 15.61
C GLU A 363 -16.71 -7.10 14.27
N VAL A 364 -16.86 -8.23 13.55
CA VAL A 364 -16.21 -8.46 12.25
C VAL A 364 -17.24 -8.87 11.22
N ARG A 365 -17.17 -8.24 10.04
CA ARG A 365 -17.87 -8.67 8.83
C ARG A 365 -16.85 -8.86 7.71
N TRP A 366 -17.14 -9.79 6.80
CA TRP A 366 -16.36 -9.98 5.58
C TRP A 366 -17.00 -9.20 4.45
N TYR A 367 -16.18 -8.53 3.65
CA TYR A 367 -16.66 -8.03 2.37
C TYR A 367 -16.94 -9.22 1.45
N ASP A 368 -18.10 -9.26 0.80
CA ASP A 368 -18.51 -10.39 -0.03
C ASP A 368 -17.96 -10.23 -1.46
N THR A 369 -16.67 -10.50 -1.62
CA THR A 369 -15.96 -10.39 -2.90
C THR A 369 -16.48 -11.41 -3.90
N ILE A 370 -16.54 -11.03 -5.19
CA ILE A 370 -17.05 -11.81 -6.32
C ILE A 370 -15.99 -12.08 -7.40
N GLY A 371 -14.70 -12.11 -6.99
CA GLY A 371 -13.53 -12.30 -7.83
C GLY A 371 -12.52 -11.16 -7.75
N GLU A 372 -12.97 -9.98 -7.31
CA GLU A 372 -12.14 -8.82 -6.98
C GLU A 372 -11.64 -8.89 -5.52
N GLN A 373 -10.90 -7.87 -5.07
CA GLN A 373 -10.45 -7.71 -3.70
C GLN A 373 -11.13 -6.51 -3.04
N PHE A 374 -11.47 -6.66 -1.77
CA PHE A 374 -11.74 -5.52 -0.91
C PHE A 374 -10.42 -4.97 -0.42
N HIS A 375 -9.95 -3.93 -1.11
CA HIS A 375 -8.57 -3.45 -1.03
C HIS A 375 -8.36 -2.12 -0.27
N PRO A 376 -9.33 -1.58 0.49
CA PRO A 376 -9.11 -0.40 1.32
C PRO A 376 -8.01 -0.61 2.37
N LYS A 377 -7.42 0.49 2.80
CA LYS A 377 -6.56 0.59 3.97
C LYS A 377 -6.98 1.86 4.70
N LEU A 378 -8.05 1.69 5.49
CA LEU A 378 -8.75 2.79 6.13
C LEU A 378 -9.06 2.43 7.58
N MET A 379 -8.73 3.35 8.47
CA MET A 379 -9.12 3.35 9.87
C MET A 379 -9.75 4.68 10.22
N ALA A 380 -10.85 4.66 10.96
CA ALA A 380 -11.47 5.86 11.49
C ALA A 380 -11.76 5.69 12.99
N ARG A 381 -11.48 6.74 13.78
CA ARG A 381 -11.97 6.93 15.15
C ARG A 381 -13.02 8.02 15.12
N ILE A 382 -14.23 7.70 15.57
CA ILE A 382 -15.34 8.63 15.66
C ILE A 382 -15.62 8.87 17.14
N THR A 383 -15.54 10.15 17.56
CA THR A 383 -15.90 10.63 18.89
C THR A 383 -17.19 11.43 18.82
N GLU A 384 -17.65 12.02 19.93
CA GLU A 384 -18.85 12.88 19.96
C GLU A 384 -18.75 14.06 18.99
N ASP A 385 -17.56 14.67 18.84
CA ASP A 385 -17.36 15.93 18.11
C ASP A 385 -16.55 15.80 16.82
N LYS A 386 -15.71 14.75 16.69
CA LYS A 386 -14.69 14.66 15.64
C LYS A 386 -14.51 13.26 15.09
N THR A 387 -14.19 13.20 13.82
CA THR A 387 -13.72 12.02 13.13
C THR A 387 -12.21 12.16 12.84
N THR A 388 -11.43 11.16 13.23
CA THR A 388 -9.99 11.08 12.89
C THR A 388 -9.75 9.87 12.04
N VAL A 389 -9.09 10.05 10.90
CA VAL A 389 -8.90 9.04 9.85
C VAL A 389 -7.42 8.82 9.59
N ILE A 390 -7.03 7.56 9.36
CA ILE A 390 -5.77 7.18 8.74
C ILE A 390 -6.13 6.35 7.50
N GLY A 391 -5.80 6.86 6.31
CA GLY A 391 -6.13 6.22 5.05
C GLY A 391 -5.05 6.41 3.98
N GLY A 392 -4.87 5.43 3.09
CA GLY A 392 -3.90 5.48 2.00
C GLY A 392 -3.42 4.11 1.53
N SER A 393 -2.10 3.93 1.39
CA SER A 393 -1.53 2.72 0.77
C SER A 393 -1.25 1.58 1.75
N ALA A 394 -1.04 1.86 3.04
CA ALA A 394 -0.47 0.92 4.00
C ALA A 394 -1.46 -0.11 4.53
N ASN A 395 -1.25 -1.38 4.22
CA ASN A 395 -1.89 -2.47 4.94
C ASN A 395 -1.41 -2.51 6.41
N PHE A 396 -2.24 -2.97 7.32
CA PHE A 396 -1.87 -3.06 8.74
C PHE A 396 -1.13 -4.38 9.03
N THR A 397 0.01 -4.53 8.38
CA THR A 397 0.95 -5.63 8.54
C THR A 397 2.31 -5.10 8.98
N SER A 398 3.12 -5.93 9.64
CA SER A 398 4.45 -5.50 10.08
C SER A 398 5.34 -5.03 8.93
N ARG A 399 5.10 -5.51 7.70
CA ARG A 399 5.86 -5.11 6.51
C ARG A 399 5.53 -3.69 6.07
N ASN A 400 4.26 -3.34 6.05
CA ASN A 400 3.79 -2.05 5.58
C ASN A 400 3.94 -0.95 6.66
N LEU A 401 3.98 -1.34 7.95
CA LEU A 401 4.01 -0.40 9.07
C LEU A 401 5.41 -0.16 9.67
N ARG A 402 6.47 -0.94 9.30
CA ARG A 402 7.75 -0.93 10.03
C ARG A 402 8.98 -0.62 9.18
N ASP A 403 8.91 0.37 8.30
CA ASP A 403 10.03 0.85 7.47
C ASP A 403 10.60 -0.22 6.50
N TYR A 404 9.82 -1.23 6.11
CA TYR A 404 10.28 -2.28 5.20
C TYR A 404 9.81 -2.05 3.75
N ASN A 405 8.69 -1.35 3.59
CA ASN A 405 8.18 -0.83 2.33
C ASN A 405 8.14 0.69 2.40
N LEU A 406 8.04 1.34 1.23
CA LEU A 406 7.53 2.71 1.16
C LEU A 406 6.01 2.67 1.17
N GLU A 407 5.42 3.52 1.99
CA GLU A 407 3.98 3.68 2.14
C GLU A 407 3.66 5.15 2.38
N THR A 408 2.51 5.61 1.90
CA THR A 408 2.00 6.96 2.19
C THR A 408 0.54 6.89 2.61
N ASN A 409 0.24 7.48 3.77
CA ASN A 409 -1.12 7.70 4.25
C ASN A 409 -1.31 9.17 4.63
N LEU A 410 -2.54 9.61 4.64
CA LEU A 410 -2.94 10.83 5.35
C LEU A 410 -3.50 10.48 6.71
N TRP A 411 -3.12 11.28 7.71
CA TRP A 411 -3.81 11.42 8.97
C TRP A 411 -4.67 12.68 8.88
N VAL A 412 -5.98 12.53 9.07
CA VAL A 412 -6.95 13.61 8.94
C VAL A 412 -7.80 13.66 10.20
N LYS A 413 -8.02 14.86 10.75
CA LYS A 413 -8.93 15.09 11.88
C LYS A 413 -9.87 16.24 11.57
N ALA A 414 -11.15 15.96 11.50
CA ALA A 414 -12.17 16.91 11.09
C ALA A 414 -13.38 16.87 12.03
N PRO A 415 -14.14 17.99 12.18
CA PRO A 415 -15.44 17.99 12.85
C PRO A 415 -16.41 16.99 12.19
N ASN A 416 -17.31 16.39 12.98
CA ASN A 416 -18.30 15.42 12.46
C ASN A 416 -19.30 16.06 11.48
N GLU A 417 -19.50 17.37 11.55
CA GLU A 417 -20.39 18.12 10.67
C GLU A 417 -19.76 18.39 9.29
N GLN A 418 -18.46 18.24 9.13
CA GLN A 418 -17.78 18.42 7.85
C GLN A 418 -18.12 17.26 6.90
N GLU A 419 -18.26 17.58 5.61
CA GLU A 419 -18.65 16.63 4.56
C GLU A 419 -17.73 15.40 4.55
N PHE A 420 -16.43 15.60 4.58
CA PHE A 420 -15.45 14.51 4.68
C PHE A 420 -15.76 13.51 5.81
N SER A 421 -16.08 13.98 7.01
CA SER A 421 -16.42 13.14 8.16
C SER A 421 -17.74 12.40 7.97
N GLN A 422 -18.72 13.07 7.33
CA GLN A 422 -20.01 12.47 7.01
C GLN A 422 -19.88 11.37 5.94
N ASP A 423 -19.02 11.57 4.94
CA ASP A 423 -18.76 10.59 3.89
C ASP A 423 -18.05 9.34 4.44
N ILE A 424 -17.07 9.52 5.32
CA ILE A 424 -16.43 8.41 6.05
C ILE A 424 -17.48 7.59 6.82
N THR A 425 -18.32 8.25 7.60
CA THR A 425 -19.36 7.58 8.39
C THR A 425 -20.35 6.87 7.48
N SER A 426 -20.85 7.56 6.45
CA SER A 426 -21.80 7.02 5.48
C SER A 426 -21.24 5.81 4.71
N TYR A 427 -19.95 5.84 4.33
CA TYR A 427 -19.27 4.71 3.70
C TYR A 427 -19.28 3.47 4.60
N PHE A 428 -18.86 3.64 5.87
CA PHE A 428 -18.85 2.51 6.79
C PHE A 428 -20.25 1.98 7.11
N GLU A 429 -21.23 2.84 7.35
CA GLU A 429 -22.61 2.44 7.60
C GLU A 429 -23.23 1.75 6.39
N ARG A 430 -23.03 2.27 5.17
CA ARG A 430 -23.49 1.68 3.93
C ARG A 430 -22.96 0.26 3.74
N VAL A 431 -21.66 0.07 3.90
CA VAL A 431 -21.00 -1.22 3.71
C VAL A 431 -21.39 -2.21 4.82
N TRP A 432 -21.41 -1.73 6.07
CA TRP A 432 -21.74 -2.55 7.23
C TRP A 432 -23.18 -3.04 7.22
N ASN A 433 -24.11 -2.15 6.94
CA ASN A 433 -25.55 -2.43 7.00
C ASN A 433 -26.11 -2.99 5.70
N ASN A 434 -25.30 -3.15 4.64
CA ASN A 434 -25.75 -3.53 3.30
C ASN A 434 -26.80 -2.57 2.73
N GLU A 435 -26.59 -1.25 2.88
CA GLU A 435 -27.56 -0.26 2.43
C GLU A 435 -27.56 -0.14 0.91
N GLN A 436 -28.70 -0.36 0.29
CA GLN A 436 -28.93 -0.29 -1.17
C GLN A 436 -28.15 -1.33 -2.00
N GLY A 437 -27.44 -2.28 -1.39
CA GLY A 437 -26.64 -3.30 -2.05
C GLY A 437 -26.25 -4.42 -1.08
N HIS A 438 -25.59 -5.44 -1.58
CA HIS A 438 -25.01 -6.51 -0.78
C HIS A 438 -23.48 -6.38 -0.82
N TYR A 439 -22.91 -5.92 0.27
CA TYR A 439 -21.48 -5.63 0.42
C TYR A 439 -20.78 -6.60 1.34
N THR A 440 -21.44 -6.96 2.45
CA THR A 440 -20.81 -7.74 3.52
C THR A 440 -21.66 -8.90 3.98
N VAL A 441 -20.98 -9.96 4.42
CA VAL A 441 -21.57 -11.14 5.06
C VAL A 441 -21.09 -11.27 6.51
N PRO A 442 -21.85 -11.98 7.37
CA PRO A 442 -21.43 -12.25 8.74
C PRO A 442 -20.12 -13.04 8.82
N TYR A 443 -19.44 -12.96 9.96
CA TYR A 443 -18.17 -13.67 10.21
C TYR A 443 -18.25 -15.17 9.91
N GLU A 444 -19.36 -15.83 10.23
CA GLU A 444 -19.59 -17.26 10.09
C GLU A 444 -19.50 -17.78 8.66
N GLU A 445 -19.67 -16.90 7.64
CA GLU A 445 -19.60 -17.28 6.23
C GLU A 445 -18.18 -17.72 5.83
N TYR A 446 -17.16 -17.06 6.36
CA TYR A 446 -15.75 -17.35 6.09
C TYR A 446 -14.97 -17.59 7.38
N GLU A 447 -15.52 -18.40 8.31
CA GLU A 447 -14.82 -18.80 9.52
C GLU A 447 -13.42 -19.33 9.25
N ASP A 448 -12.53 -19.17 10.23
CA ASP A 448 -11.18 -19.74 10.15
C ASP A 448 -11.21 -21.28 10.17
N ASN A 449 -11.33 -21.87 9.01
CA ASN A 449 -11.21 -23.31 8.77
C ASN A 449 -9.77 -23.74 8.48
N THR A 450 -8.78 -22.88 8.72
CA THR A 450 -7.38 -23.19 8.45
C THR A 450 -6.91 -24.38 9.28
N THR A 451 -6.24 -25.32 8.62
CA THR A 451 -5.68 -26.49 9.31
C THR A 451 -4.55 -26.10 10.24
N TRP A 452 -4.26 -26.95 11.25
CA TRP A 452 -3.11 -26.73 12.13
C TRP A 452 -1.79 -26.58 11.33
N LEU A 453 -1.67 -27.23 10.18
CA LEU A 453 -0.52 -27.12 9.28
C LEU A 453 -0.46 -25.73 8.64
N THR A 454 -1.58 -25.19 8.17
CA THR A 454 -1.67 -23.84 7.61
C THR A 454 -1.34 -22.79 8.66
N ARG A 455 -1.84 -22.92 9.90
CA ARG A 455 -1.48 -22.05 11.02
C ARG A 455 0.00 -22.15 11.39
N PHE A 456 0.58 -23.34 11.35
CA PHE A 456 2.01 -23.53 11.56
C PHE A 456 2.83 -22.86 10.47
N LEU A 457 2.47 -23.04 9.20
CA LEU A 457 3.12 -22.37 8.06
C LEU A 457 3.01 -20.85 8.17
N TYR A 458 1.85 -20.33 8.53
CA TYR A 458 1.63 -18.91 8.79
C TYR A 458 2.58 -18.38 9.88
N ARG A 459 2.71 -19.08 11.01
CA ARG A 459 3.66 -18.71 12.08
C ARG A 459 5.11 -18.75 11.60
N MET A 460 5.47 -19.77 10.82
CA MET A 460 6.81 -19.89 10.24
C MET A 460 7.11 -18.74 9.26
N GLN A 461 6.16 -18.39 8.41
CA GLN A 461 6.29 -17.26 7.49
C GLN A 461 6.51 -15.94 8.26
N LYS A 462 5.73 -15.70 9.33
CA LYS A 462 5.93 -14.50 10.20
C LYS A 462 7.31 -14.49 10.87
N ILE A 463 7.79 -15.60 11.40
CA ILE A 463 9.10 -15.68 12.06
C ILE A 463 10.25 -15.48 11.07
N THR A 464 10.11 -15.97 9.84
CA THR A 464 11.17 -15.89 8.81
C THR A 464 11.13 -14.61 7.98
N GLY A 465 10.02 -13.87 8.03
CA GLY A 465 9.79 -12.70 7.18
C GLY A 465 9.54 -13.05 5.69
N LEU A 466 9.40 -14.33 5.35
CA LEU A 466 9.09 -14.81 4.01
C LEU A 466 7.58 -14.78 3.76
N THR A 467 6.99 -13.60 3.86
CA THR A 467 5.56 -13.38 3.63
C THR A 467 5.34 -12.00 3.00
N THR A 468 4.23 -11.81 2.32
CA THR A 468 3.79 -10.53 1.79
C THR A 468 2.86 -9.76 2.77
N TYR A 469 2.60 -10.32 3.96
CA TYR A 469 1.72 -9.77 5.00
C TYR A 469 2.33 -9.89 6.39
#